data_c1838b010b739662fbe4c6f0d3c50fd5
#
_entry.id   c1838b010b739662fbe4c6f0d3c50fd5
#
_cell.length_a   1.000
_cell.length_b   1.000
_cell.length_c   1.000
_cell.angle_alpha   90.00
_cell.angle_beta   90.00
_cell.angle_gamma   90.00
#
_symmetry.space_group_name_H-M   'P 1'
#
loop_
_entity.id
_entity.type
_entity.pdbx_description
1 polymer ?
#
loop_
_entity_poly.entity_id
_entity_poly.type
_entity_poly.pdbx_seq_one_letter_code
_entity_poly.pdbx_strand_id
1 'polypeptide(L)'
;MSKQRLNKLLTQLNEELHSAGGVDEETRELLAQLHDDIDRLTGETHSSTTETAKYLESQFAANHPVAARIAREFADVLAKMGI
;
A
#
# COMPACT_ATOMS: atom_id res chain seq x y z
N MET A 1 13.90 -2.19 -9.56
CA MET A 1 13.01 -1.18 -10.12
C MET A 1 11.90 -0.86 -9.14
N SER A 2 11.39 0.36 -9.21
CA SER A 2 10.41 0.84 -8.23
C SER A 2 9.13 0.03 -8.22
N LYS A 3 8.67 -0.40 -9.38
CA LYS A 3 7.46 -1.23 -9.46
C LYS A 3 7.62 -2.55 -8.72
N GLN A 4 8.79 -3.18 -8.84
CA GLN A 4 9.06 -4.42 -8.13
C GLN A 4 9.10 -4.18 -6.62
N ARG A 5 9.66 -3.04 -6.22
CA ARG A 5 9.68 -2.69 -4.81
C ARG A 5 8.28 -2.48 -4.25
N LEU A 6 7.42 -1.80 -5.02
CA LEU A 6 6.03 -1.61 -4.64
C LEU A 6 5.30 -2.92 -4.48
N ASN A 7 5.48 -3.84 -5.43
CA ASN A 7 4.87 -5.17 -5.34
C ASN A 7 5.36 -5.93 -4.11
N LYS A 8 6.65 -5.84 -3.83
CA LYS A 8 7.22 -6.50 -2.67
C LYS A 8 6.65 -5.93 -1.37
N LEU A 9 6.56 -4.62 -1.27
CA LEU A 9 5.99 -3.97 -0.09
C LEU A 9 4.52 -4.35 0.09
N LEU A 10 3.76 -4.39 -1.01
CA LEU A 10 2.37 -4.78 -0.95
C LEU A 10 2.21 -6.22 -0.49
N THR A 11 3.08 -7.12 -0.97
CA THR A 11 3.09 -8.52 -0.53
C THR A 11 3.38 -8.60 0.96
N GLN A 12 4.38 -7.86 1.44
CA GLN A 12 4.72 -7.83 2.87
C GLN A 12 3.55 -7.31 3.68
N LEU A 13 2.86 -6.29 3.18
CA LEU A 13 1.70 -5.73 3.87
C LEU A 13 0.59 -6.75 3.99
N ASN A 14 0.30 -7.46 2.91
CA ASN A 14 -0.72 -8.51 2.92
C ASN A 14 -0.37 -9.63 3.89
N GLU A 15 0.88 -10.06 3.91
CA GLU A 15 1.34 -11.10 4.82
C GLU A 15 1.21 -10.67 6.27
N GLU A 16 1.60 -9.43 6.57
CA GLU A 16 1.51 -8.90 7.92
C GLU A 16 0.07 -8.85 8.41
N LEU A 17 -0.84 -8.37 7.56
CA LEU A 17 -2.24 -8.28 7.93
C LEU A 17 -2.87 -9.66 8.08
N HIS A 18 -2.47 -10.60 7.24
CA HIS A 18 -2.94 -11.98 7.37
C HIS A 18 -2.49 -12.60 8.69
N SER A 19 -1.24 -12.37 9.07
CA SER A 19 -0.71 -12.86 10.36
C SER A 19 -1.41 -12.24 11.55
N ALA A 20 -1.88 -11.01 11.40
CA ALA A 20 -2.56 -10.29 12.48
C ALA A 20 -4.03 -10.67 12.62
N GLY A 21 -4.52 -11.64 11.85
CA GLY A 21 -5.89 -12.09 11.93
C GLY A 21 -6.80 -11.56 10.85
N GLY A 22 -6.22 -10.87 9.87
CA GLY A 22 -6.98 -10.33 8.75
C GLY A 22 -7.39 -8.88 8.96
N VAL A 23 -8.13 -8.35 8.02
CA VAL A 23 -8.60 -6.97 8.03
C VAL A 23 -10.07 -6.95 7.63
N ASP A 24 -10.72 -5.80 7.83
CA ASP A 24 -12.09 -5.64 7.40
C ASP A 24 -12.18 -5.60 5.87
N GLU A 25 -13.40 -5.68 5.37
CA GLU A 25 -13.65 -5.76 3.93
C GLU A 25 -13.21 -4.48 3.22
N GLU A 26 -13.43 -3.33 3.84
CA GLU A 26 -13.03 -2.06 3.26
C GLU A 26 -11.52 -2.00 3.03
N THR A 27 -10.75 -2.41 4.03
CA THR A 27 -9.29 -2.43 3.92
C THR A 27 -8.83 -3.40 2.85
N ARG A 28 -9.50 -4.56 2.77
CA ARG A 28 -9.18 -5.56 1.75
C ARG A 28 -9.42 -5.01 0.35
N GLU A 29 -10.50 -4.28 0.15
CA GLU A 29 -10.79 -3.66 -1.13
C GLU A 29 -9.76 -2.61 -1.51
N LEU A 30 -9.31 -1.82 -0.52
CA LEU A 30 -8.28 -0.82 -0.76
C LEU A 30 -6.94 -1.44 -1.13
N LEU A 31 -6.60 -2.56 -0.51
CA LEU A 31 -5.37 -3.29 -0.84
C LEU A 31 -5.46 -3.86 -2.26
N ALA A 32 -6.60 -4.39 -2.65
CA ALA A 32 -6.82 -4.87 -4.00
C ALA A 32 -6.71 -3.74 -5.01
N GLN A 33 -7.21 -2.56 -4.67
CA GLN A 33 -7.12 -1.38 -5.52
C GLN A 33 -5.67 -0.96 -5.70
N LEU A 34 -4.87 -0.98 -4.64
CA LEU A 34 -3.44 -0.69 -4.73
C LEU A 34 -2.74 -1.66 -5.66
N HIS A 35 -3.08 -2.95 -5.57
CA HIS A 35 -2.49 -3.97 -6.41
C HIS A 35 -2.81 -3.70 -7.88
N ASP A 36 -4.06 -3.39 -8.19
CA ASP A 36 -4.47 -3.04 -9.55
C ASP A 36 -3.75 -1.79 -10.04
N ASP A 37 -3.65 -0.77 -9.19
CA ASP A 37 -3.00 0.47 -9.56
C ASP A 37 -1.53 0.25 -9.91
N ILE A 38 -0.84 -0.61 -9.16
CA ILE A 38 0.55 -0.94 -9.44
C ILE A 38 0.68 -1.63 -10.79
N ASP A 39 -0.22 -2.57 -11.08
CA ASP A 39 -0.20 -3.29 -12.35
C ASP A 39 -0.42 -2.36 -13.53
N ARG A 40 -1.14 -1.28 -13.33
CA ARG A 40 -1.43 -0.30 -14.38
C ARG A 40 -0.44 0.84 -14.45
N LEU A 41 0.60 0.82 -13.65
CA LEU A 41 1.61 1.87 -13.70
C LEU A 41 2.35 1.83 -15.03
N THR A 42 2.07 2.82 -15.87
CA THR A 42 2.64 2.90 -17.21
C THR A 42 3.38 4.21 -17.43
N GLY A 43 3.80 4.85 -16.34
CA GLY A 43 4.48 6.13 -16.43
C GLY A 43 3.57 7.32 -16.19
N GLU A 44 2.26 7.12 -16.22
CA GLU A 44 1.33 8.16 -15.81
C GLU A 44 1.16 8.11 -14.30
N THR A 45 1.19 9.27 -13.67
CA THR A 45 1.06 9.35 -12.22
C THR A 45 -0.40 9.41 -11.82
N HIS A 46 -0.74 8.62 -10.80
CA HIS A 46 -2.08 8.62 -10.23
C HIS A 46 -1.98 9.02 -8.77
N SER A 47 -2.27 10.28 -8.49
CA SER A 47 -2.22 10.80 -7.12
C SER A 47 -3.14 10.02 -6.19
N SER A 48 -4.19 9.41 -6.73
CA SER A 48 -5.11 8.60 -5.93
C SER A 48 -4.42 7.40 -5.30
N THR A 49 -3.41 6.82 -5.97
CA THR A 49 -2.66 5.69 -5.42
C THR A 49 -1.91 6.11 -4.15
N THR A 50 -1.26 7.27 -4.19
CA THR A 50 -0.56 7.80 -3.02
C THR A 50 -1.54 8.11 -1.90
N GLU A 51 -2.68 8.71 -2.23
CA GLU A 51 -3.69 9.01 -1.23
C GLU A 51 -4.22 7.74 -0.56
N THR A 52 -4.45 6.69 -1.34
CA THR A 52 -4.91 5.41 -0.78
C THR A 52 -3.86 4.84 0.17
N ALA A 53 -2.59 4.89 -0.21
CA ALA A 53 -1.51 4.40 0.65
C ALA A 53 -1.44 5.18 1.96
N LYS A 54 -1.58 6.50 1.90
CA LYS A 54 -1.57 7.32 3.10
C LYS A 54 -2.79 7.05 3.99
N TYR A 55 -3.93 6.82 3.37
CA TYR A 55 -5.13 6.48 4.12
C TYR A 55 -4.94 5.16 4.87
N LEU A 56 -4.38 4.16 4.20
CA LEU A 56 -4.11 2.87 4.83
C LEU A 56 -3.10 3.01 5.97
N GLU A 57 -2.08 3.83 5.79
CA GLU A 57 -1.12 4.09 6.85
C GLU A 57 -1.83 4.62 8.09
N SER A 58 -2.72 5.60 7.90
CA SER A 58 -3.48 6.19 8.98
C SER A 58 -4.37 5.16 9.67
N GLN A 59 -5.02 4.29 8.91
CA GLN A 59 -5.88 3.24 9.45
C GLN A 59 -5.09 2.24 10.29
N PHE A 60 -3.91 1.85 9.80
CA PHE A 60 -3.11 0.83 10.47
C PHE A 60 -2.34 1.40 11.68
N ALA A 61 -2.11 2.69 11.73
CA ALA A 61 -1.33 3.30 12.80
C ALA A 61 -1.90 3.02 14.18
N ALA A 62 -3.22 2.88 14.28
CA ALA A 62 -3.89 2.64 15.55
C ALA A 62 -3.83 1.17 15.98
N ASN A 63 -3.95 0.22 15.03
CA ASN A 63 -4.13 -1.18 15.37
C ASN A 63 -3.04 -2.12 14.83
N HIS A 64 -2.29 -1.68 13.81
CA HIS A 64 -1.30 -2.51 13.15
C HIS A 64 -0.03 -1.69 12.88
N PRO A 65 0.80 -1.45 13.91
CA PRO A 65 1.96 -0.56 13.74
C PRO A 65 2.97 -1.03 12.69
N VAL A 66 3.17 -2.35 12.55
CA VAL A 66 4.08 -2.86 11.52
C VAL A 66 3.50 -2.62 10.13
N ALA A 67 2.21 -2.89 9.97
CA ALA A 67 1.52 -2.64 8.69
C ALA A 67 1.55 -1.15 8.34
N ALA A 68 1.39 -0.27 9.33
CA ALA A 68 1.48 1.17 9.12
C ALA A 68 2.85 1.58 8.59
N ARG A 69 3.91 0.98 9.12
CA ARG A 69 5.27 1.24 8.65
C ARG A 69 5.45 0.82 7.20
N ILE A 70 4.94 -0.35 6.85
CA ILE A 70 5.03 -0.85 5.48
C ILE A 70 4.25 0.06 4.54
N ALA A 71 3.05 0.48 4.92
CA ALA A 71 2.25 1.40 4.11
C ALA A 71 2.96 2.74 3.93
N ARG A 72 3.66 3.21 4.95
CA ARG A 72 4.43 4.43 4.87
C ARG A 72 5.59 4.31 3.88
N GLU A 73 6.31 3.20 3.91
CA GLU A 73 7.37 2.95 2.94
C GLU A 73 6.81 2.88 1.53
N PHE A 74 5.66 2.28 1.37
CA PHE A 74 4.97 2.21 0.09
C PHE A 74 4.69 3.63 -0.43
N ALA A 75 4.13 4.49 0.41
CA ALA A 75 3.86 5.87 0.04
C ALA A 75 5.15 6.64 -0.28
N ASP A 76 6.22 6.39 0.46
CA ASP A 76 7.51 7.03 0.20
C ASP A 76 8.07 6.64 -1.17
N VAL A 77 7.95 5.37 -1.54
CA VAL A 77 8.41 4.92 -2.86
C VAL A 77 7.59 5.62 -3.96
N LEU A 78 6.28 5.71 -3.77
CA LEU A 78 5.43 6.41 -4.73
C LEU A 78 5.85 7.88 -4.87
N ALA A 79 6.14 8.54 -3.76
CA ALA A 79 6.58 9.93 -3.79
C ALA A 79 7.89 10.09 -4.54
N LYS A 80 8.83 9.14 -4.38
CA LYS A 80 10.10 9.17 -5.08
C LYS A 80 9.94 8.94 -6.58
N MET A 81 8.87 8.26 -6.97
CA MET A 81 8.55 8.05 -8.38
C MET A 81 7.85 9.25 -9.00
N GLY A 82 7.50 10.25 -8.20
CA GLY A 82 6.79 11.42 -8.69
C GLY A 82 5.28 11.25 -8.76
N ILE A 83 4.77 10.28 -8.05
CA ILE A 83 3.32 10.01 -8.04
C ILE A 83 2.64 10.72 -6.89
#